data_c885c563c49a2f8777b48afc55400fe3
#
_entry.id   c885c563c49a2f8777b48afc55400fe3
#
_cell.length_a   1.000
_cell.length_b   1.000
_cell.length_c   1.000
_cell.angle_alpha   90.00
_cell.angle_beta   90.00
_cell.angle_gamma   90.00
#
_symmetry.space_group_name_H-M   'P 1'
#
loop_
_entity.id
_entity.type
_entity.pdbx_description
1 polymer ?
#
loop_
_entity_poly.entity_id
_entity_poly.type
_entity_poly.pdbx_seq_one_letter_code
_entity_poly.pdbx_strand_id
1 'polypeptide(L)'
;SDAELDVYVKSALGKKARNPVLLDVGHLTSLADAFLICHGTSNRQVSAIADHIQRDLKKQGIKALSVDGLKEGHWVLMDYGHVVIHIFFETTRSFYNLEGLWSDARRIQTDSLKQVVDYPDDDCDVDESVFIE
;
A
#
# COMPACT_ATOMS: atom_id res chain seq x y z
N SER A 1 1.39 4.99 -17.39
CA SER A 1 0.36 4.00 -17.73
C SER A 1 0.13 3.08 -16.55
N ASP A 2 -0.95 2.31 -16.64
CA ASP A 2 -1.29 1.39 -15.56
C ASP A 2 -0.20 0.33 -15.38
N ALA A 3 0.44 -0.08 -16.46
CA ALA A 3 1.52 -1.05 -16.38
C ALA A 3 2.72 -0.50 -15.60
N GLU A 4 3.01 0.78 -15.73
CA GLU A 4 4.09 1.39 -14.97
C GLU A 4 3.79 1.46 -13.49
N LEU A 5 2.52 1.57 -13.14
CA LEU A 5 2.11 1.63 -11.74
C LEU A 5 2.12 0.24 -11.09
N ASP A 6 2.03 -0.80 -11.88
CA ASP A 6 1.97 -2.16 -11.34
C ASP A 6 3.24 -2.56 -10.59
N VAL A 7 4.37 -1.96 -10.92
CA VAL A 7 5.61 -2.30 -10.23
C VAL A 7 5.52 -1.99 -8.73
N TYR A 8 4.81 -0.94 -8.37
CA TYR A 8 4.63 -0.57 -6.97
C TYR A 8 3.69 -1.54 -6.25
N VAL A 9 2.61 -1.91 -6.93
CA VAL A 9 1.64 -2.88 -6.39
C VAL A 9 2.31 -4.23 -6.18
N LYS A 10 3.02 -4.70 -7.18
CA LYS A 10 3.70 -5.99 -7.13
C LYS A 10 4.70 -6.03 -5.98
N SER A 11 5.44 -4.95 -5.79
CA SER A 11 6.41 -4.86 -4.70
C SER A 11 5.73 -4.96 -3.34
N ALA A 12 4.61 -4.24 -3.15
CA ALA A 12 3.87 -4.30 -1.89
C ALA A 12 3.35 -5.70 -1.62
N LEU A 13 2.80 -6.35 -2.65
CA LEU A 13 2.27 -7.71 -2.50
C LEU A 13 3.36 -8.72 -2.21
N GLY A 14 4.59 -8.45 -2.61
CA GLY A 14 5.73 -9.33 -2.33
C GLY A 14 5.98 -9.52 -0.86
N LYS A 15 5.51 -8.61 -0.01
CA LYS A 15 5.61 -8.76 1.44
C LYS A 15 4.22 -8.83 2.07
N LYS A 16 3.24 -9.26 1.29
CA LYS A 16 1.88 -9.55 1.75
C LYS A 16 1.12 -8.36 2.32
N ALA A 17 1.31 -7.20 1.69
CA ALA A 17 0.49 -6.04 2.02
C ALA A 17 -0.99 -6.38 1.79
N ARG A 18 -1.85 -5.92 2.68
CA ARG A 18 -3.27 -6.25 2.66
C ARG A 18 -4.08 -5.18 1.96
N ASN A 19 -5.07 -5.63 1.22
CA ASN A 19 -6.09 -4.80 0.57
C ASN A 19 -5.52 -3.59 -0.17
N PRO A 20 -4.61 -3.80 -1.13
CA PRO A 20 -4.03 -2.68 -1.86
C PRO A 20 -5.07 -2.02 -2.75
N VAL A 21 -5.09 -0.70 -2.71
CA VAL A 21 -5.98 0.14 -3.54
C VAL A 21 -5.11 1.17 -4.23
N LEU A 22 -5.29 1.30 -5.53
CA LEU A 22 -4.54 2.26 -6.32
C LEU A 22 -5.52 3.32 -6.83
N LEU A 23 -5.26 4.58 -6.50
CA LEU A 23 -6.14 5.70 -6.82
C LEU A 23 -5.46 6.65 -7.79
N ASP A 24 -6.19 7.06 -8.84
CA ASP A 24 -5.75 8.07 -9.77
C ASP A 24 -6.12 9.44 -9.18
N VAL A 25 -5.13 10.16 -8.69
CA VAL A 25 -5.35 11.44 -8.02
C VAL A 25 -4.81 12.62 -8.81
N GLY A 26 -4.30 12.37 -10.01
CA GLY A 26 -3.65 13.41 -10.81
C GLY A 26 -4.55 14.59 -11.14
N HIS A 27 -5.87 14.37 -11.22
CA HIS A 27 -6.82 15.45 -11.48
C HIS A 27 -7.20 16.22 -10.22
N LEU A 28 -6.91 15.67 -9.05
CA LEU A 28 -7.38 16.21 -7.78
C LEU A 28 -6.28 16.89 -6.99
N THR A 29 -5.03 16.61 -7.30
CA THR A 29 -3.90 17.20 -6.60
C THR A 29 -2.69 17.30 -7.53
N SER A 30 -1.83 18.27 -7.27
CA SER A 30 -0.56 18.39 -7.97
C SER A 30 0.55 17.61 -7.26
N LEU A 31 0.26 16.98 -6.13
CA LEU A 31 1.28 16.32 -5.32
C LEU A 31 1.69 14.96 -5.86
N ALA A 32 0.82 14.29 -6.56
CA ALA A 32 1.11 12.98 -7.12
C ALA A 32 0.12 12.64 -8.22
N ASP A 33 0.47 11.65 -9.04
CA ASP A 33 -0.45 11.11 -10.04
C ASP A 33 -1.29 9.98 -9.45
N ALA A 34 -0.71 9.21 -8.55
CA ALA A 34 -1.39 8.05 -7.97
C ALA A 34 -1.02 7.85 -6.51
N PHE A 35 -1.98 7.35 -5.74
CA PHE A 35 -1.75 6.85 -4.39
C PHE A 35 -1.94 5.35 -4.39
N LEU A 36 -0.99 4.64 -3.78
CA LEU A 36 -1.16 3.22 -3.46
C LEU A 36 -1.39 3.13 -1.96
N ILE A 37 -2.52 2.57 -1.55
CA ILE A 37 -2.90 2.47 -0.14
C ILE A 37 -3.02 0.99 0.20
N CYS A 38 -2.34 0.56 1.25
CA CYS A 38 -2.41 -0.81 1.72
C CYS A 38 -2.16 -0.82 3.22
N HIS A 39 -2.23 -1.99 3.84
CA HIS A 39 -1.97 -2.06 5.27
C HIS A 39 -1.33 -3.37 5.68
N GLY A 40 -0.87 -3.38 6.92
CA GLY A 40 -0.36 -4.57 7.59
C GLY A 40 -1.13 -4.78 8.88
N THR A 41 -1.00 -5.97 9.45
CA THR A 41 -1.76 -6.37 10.65
C THR A 41 -0.98 -6.15 11.94
N SER A 42 0.22 -5.62 11.85
CA SER A 42 1.02 -5.21 13.01
C SER A 42 1.94 -4.08 12.59
N ASN A 43 2.42 -3.32 13.57
CA ASN A 43 3.38 -2.24 13.29
C ASN A 43 4.65 -2.80 12.66
N ARG A 44 5.08 -3.96 13.12
CA ARG A 44 6.26 -4.62 12.57
C ARG A 44 6.05 -4.98 11.10
N GLN A 45 4.87 -5.49 10.76
CA GLN A 45 4.58 -5.84 9.38
C GLN A 45 4.55 -4.60 8.49
N VAL A 46 3.97 -3.51 8.97
CA VAL A 46 3.93 -2.25 8.22
C VAL A 46 5.34 -1.81 7.87
N SER A 47 6.24 -1.81 8.86
CA SER A 47 7.63 -1.42 8.63
C SER A 47 8.35 -2.39 7.71
N ALA A 48 8.05 -3.68 7.83
CA ALA A 48 8.64 -4.71 6.97
C ALA A 48 8.18 -4.56 5.52
N ILE A 49 6.92 -4.24 5.30
CA ILE A 49 6.39 -3.99 3.96
C ILE A 49 7.12 -2.80 3.33
N ALA A 50 7.24 -1.71 4.09
CA ALA A 50 7.90 -0.51 3.59
C ALA A 50 9.37 -0.78 3.27
N ASP A 51 10.06 -1.48 4.14
CA ASP A 51 11.46 -1.81 3.93
C ASP A 51 11.64 -2.69 2.69
N HIS A 52 10.77 -3.66 2.52
CA HIS A 52 10.81 -4.53 1.34
C HIS A 52 10.59 -3.74 0.05
N ILE A 53 9.58 -2.87 0.03
CA ILE A 53 9.29 -2.04 -1.14
C ILE A 53 10.51 -1.20 -1.49
N GLN A 54 11.10 -0.56 -0.49
CA GLN A 54 12.23 0.33 -0.72
C GLN A 54 13.41 -0.43 -1.33
N ARG A 55 13.73 -1.60 -0.81
CA ARG A 55 14.83 -2.41 -1.31
C ARG A 55 14.53 -2.97 -2.70
N ASP A 56 13.32 -3.49 -2.89
CA ASP A 56 12.93 -4.10 -4.15
C ASP A 56 12.93 -3.08 -5.28
N LEU A 57 12.34 -1.92 -5.06
CA LEU A 57 12.31 -0.87 -6.08
C LEU A 57 13.69 -0.30 -6.35
N LYS A 58 14.53 -0.21 -5.32
CA LYS A 58 15.89 0.28 -5.51
C LYS A 58 16.69 -0.63 -6.44
N LYS A 59 16.48 -1.94 -6.34
CA LYS A 59 17.13 -2.89 -7.26
C LYS A 59 16.72 -2.66 -8.70
N GLN A 60 15.55 -2.07 -8.91
CA GLN A 60 15.03 -1.76 -10.23
C GLN A 60 15.35 -0.32 -10.66
N GLY A 61 16.17 0.37 -9.89
CA GLY A 61 16.56 1.75 -10.21
C GLY A 61 15.57 2.80 -9.77
N ILE A 62 14.58 2.42 -8.96
CA ILE A 62 13.54 3.34 -8.50
C ILE A 62 13.81 3.67 -7.04
N LYS A 63 14.14 4.94 -6.77
CA LYS A 63 14.49 5.39 -5.43
C LYS A 63 13.43 6.32 -4.88
N ALA A 64 13.09 6.13 -3.60
CA ALA A 64 12.16 7.01 -2.92
C ALA A 64 12.79 8.38 -2.72
N LEU A 65 11.98 9.44 -2.88
CA LEU A 65 12.39 10.79 -2.53
C LEU A 65 12.40 10.96 -1.02
N SER A 66 11.47 10.33 -0.33
CA SER A 66 11.43 10.35 1.13
C SER A 66 10.63 9.16 1.64
N VAL A 67 10.91 8.74 2.86
CA VAL A 67 10.17 7.68 3.54
C VAL A 67 10.00 8.13 4.99
N ASP A 68 8.77 8.26 5.44
CA ASP A 68 8.44 8.75 6.78
C ASP A 68 7.61 7.73 7.53
N GLY A 69 7.81 7.63 8.84
CA GLY A 69 6.98 6.80 9.70
C GLY A 69 7.47 5.40 9.93
N LEU A 70 8.65 5.03 9.38
CA LEU A 70 9.16 3.67 9.51
C LEU A 70 9.34 3.22 10.95
N LYS A 71 9.75 4.13 11.82
CA LYS A 71 10.07 3.77 13.18
C LYS A 71 8.82 3.35 13.95
N GLU A 72 7.74 4.09 13.81
CA GLU A 72 6.51 3.82 14.53
C GLU A 72 5.69 2.71 13.90
N GLY A 73 5.68 2.64 12.58
CA GLY A 73 4.94 1.60 11.87
C GLY A 73 3.43 1.74 11.92
N HIS A 74 2.90 2.93 12.20
CA HIS A 74 1.46 3.16 12.20
C HIS A 74 0.98 3.62 10.82
N TRP A 75 1.77 4.45 10.18
CA TRP A 75 1.47 5.01 8.87
C TRP A 75 2.82 5.38 8.24
N VAL A 76 3.24 4.58 7.28
CA VAL A 76 4.46 4.87 6.53
C VAL A 76 4.08 5.50 5.21
N LEU A 77 4.70 6.63 4.90
CA LEU A 77 4.48 7.35 3.66
C LEU A 77 5.76 7.30 2.84
N MET A 78 5.68 6.73 1.65
CA MET A 78 6.82 6.58 0.75
C MET A 78 6.56 7.40 -0.50
N ASP A 79 7.33 8.45 -0.68
CA ASP A 79 7.14 9.38 -1.78
C ASP A 79 8.10 9.04 -2.92
N TYR A 80 7.54 8.61 -4.03
CA TYR A 80 8.30 8.31 -5.25
C TYR A 80 8.11 9.38 -6.33
N GLY A 81 7.52 10.52 -5.97
CA GLY A 81 7.28 11.62 -6.89
C GLY A 81 5.90 11.53 -7.52
N HIS A 82 5.75 10.76 -8.58
CA HIS A 82 4.45 10.59 -9.22
C HIS A 82 3.55 9.60 -8.50
N VAL A 83 4.13 8.73 -7.66
CA VAL A 83 3.37 7.78 -6.87
C VAL A 83 3.72 7.97 -5.40
N VAL A 84 2.73 8.04 -4.53
CA VAL A 84 2.92 8.04 -3.09
C VAL A 84 2.28 6.79 -2.53
N ILE A 85 3.06 6.01 -1.79
CA ILE A 85 2.58 4.78 -1.18
C ILE A 85 2.28 5.06 0.29
N HIS A 86 1.08 4.69 0.70
CA HIS A 86 0.62 4.81 2.09
C HIS A 86 0.44 3.42 2.65
N ILE A 87 1.23 3.06 3.66
CA ILE A 87 1.14 1.76 4.31
C ILE A 87 0.71 2.00 5.74
N PHE A 88 -0.46 1.50 6.10
CA PHE A 88 -1.04 1.73 7.42
C PHE A 88 -1.01 0.47 8.27
N PHE A 89 -0.99 0.64 9.58
CA PHE A 89 -1.53 -0.38 10.47
C PHE A 89 -3.05 -0.40 10.25
N GLU A 90 -3.66 -1.58 10.30
CA GLU A 90 -5.04 -1.72 9.82
C GLU A 90 -6.05 -0.81 10.52
N THR A 91 -5.97 -0.66 11.85
CA THR A 91 -6.89 0.24 12.55
C THR A 91 -6.61 1.70 12.20
N THR A 92 -5.35 2.04 11.96
CA THR A 92 -4.99 3.39 11.55
C THR A 92 -5.59 3.71 10.18
N ARG A 93 -5.58 2.73 9.27
CA ARG A 93 -6.20 2.90 7.95
C ARG A 93 -7.68 3.23 8.07
N SER A 94 -8.38 2.48 8.90
CA SER A 94 -9.81 2.72 9.13
C SER A 94 -10.07 4.07 9.76
N PHE A 95 -9.23 4.45 10.71
CA PHE A 95 -9.40 5.71 11.43
C PHE A 95 -9.25 6.91 10.50
N TYR A 96 -8.20 6.95 9.69
CA TYR A 96 -7.97 8.08 8.79
C TYR A 96 -8.82 8.03 7.54
N ASN A 97 -9.17 6.82 7.09
CA ASN A 97 -10.04 6.61 5.93
C ASN A 97 -9.64 7.49 4.74
N LEU A 98 -8.39 7.31 4.32
CA LEU A 98 -7.84 8.11 3.22
C LEU A 98 -8.63 7.91 1.94
N GLU A 99 -9.10 6.68 1.70
CA GLU A 99 -9.91 6.38 0.53
C GLU A 99 -11.21 7.19 0.51
N GLY A 100 -11.79 7.44 1.69
CA GLY A 100 -12.98 8.27 1.78
C GLY A 100 -12.71 9.72 1.44
N LEU A 101 -11.55 10.24 1.89
CA LEU A 101 -11.16 11.61 1.53
C LEU A 101 -10.96 11.78 0.05
N TRP A 102 -10.46 10.74 -0.63
CA TRP A 102 -10.19 10.77 -2.06
C TRP A 102 -11.25 9.99 -2.83
N SER A 103 -12.49 10.03 -2.39
CA SER A 103 -13.57 9.24 -2.99
C SER A 103 -13.86 9.60 -4.44
N ASP A 104 -13.49 10.81 -4.86
CA ASP A 104 -13.66 11.22 -6.26
C ASP A 104 -12.56 10.67 -7.18
N ALA A 105 -11.53 10.05 -6.61
CA ALA A 105 -10.46 9.49 -7.42
C ALA A 105 -10.92 8.19 -8.07
N ARG A 106 -10.52 8.00 -9.33
CA ARG A 106 -10.80 6.76 -10.04
C ARG A 106 -9.89 5.66 -9.48
N ARG A 107 -10.43 4.48 -9.27
CA ARG A 107 -9.63 3.33 -8.91
C ARG A 107 -8.98 2.75 -10.14
N ILE A 108 -7.69 2.48 -10.03
CA ILE A 108 -6.91 1.94 -11.13
C ILE A 108 -6.75 0.44 -10.93
N GLN A 109 -6.97 -0.34 -11.97
CA GLN A 109 -6.68 -1.77 -11.95
C GLN A 109 -5.38 -2.04 -12.67
N THR A 110 -4.60 -2.97 -12.12
CA THR A 110 -3.38 -3.47 -12.76
C THR A 110 -3.39 -4.99 -12.69
N ASP A 111 -2.48 -5.62 -13.41
CA ASP A 111 -2.44 -7.08 -13.44
C ASP A 111 -2.26 -7.67 -12.06
N SER A 112 -1.39 -7.10 -11.24
CA SER A 112 -1.17 -7.61 -9.89
C SER A 112 -2.38 -7.43 -9.00
N LEU A 113 -3.10 -6.30 -9.13
CA LEU A 113 -4.31 -6.06 -8.36
C LEU A 113 -5.43 -7.05 -8.73
N LYS A 114 -5.52 -7.43 -9.99
CA LYS A 114 -6.53 -8.39 -10.43
C LYS A 114 -6.37 -9.76 -9.80
N GLN A 115 -5.17 -10.07 -9.34
CA GLN A 115 -4.87 -11.38 -8.76
C GLN A 115 -5.06 -11.40 -7.25
N VAL A 116 -5.37 -10.27 -6.63
CA VAL A 116 -5.54 -10.20 -5.19
C VAL A 116 -6.88 -10.80 -4.81
N VAL A 117 -6.83 -11.70 -3.82
CA VAL A 117 -8.04 -12.22 -3.22
C VAL A 117 -8.43 -11.29 -2.10
N ASP A 118 -9.68 -10.83 -2.13
CA ASP A 118 -10.16 -9.84 -1.18
C ASP A 118 -10.67 -10.56 0.06
N TYR A 119 -9.90 -10.57 1.12
CA TYR A 119 -10.31 -11.15 2.38
C TYR A 119 -10.73 -10.06 3.33
N PRO A 120 -11.80 -10.23 4.08
CA PRO A 120 -12.08 -9.35 5.20
C PRO A 120 -10.94 -9.49 6.22
N ASP A 121 -10.52 -8.39 6.80
CA ASP A 121 -9.40 -8.42 7.74
C ASP A 121 -9.65 -9.33 8.91
N ASP A 122 -10.87 -9.33 9.43
CA ASP A 122 -11.23 -10.19 10.54
C ASP A 122 -11.00 -11.64 10.22
N ASP A 123 -11.41 -12.06 9.04
CA ASP A 123 -11.27 -13.46 8.64
C ASP A 123 -9.81 -13.83 8.56
N CYS A 124 -9.02 -12.97 8.02
CA CYS A 124 -7.61 -13.26 7.87
C CYS A 124 -6.94 -13.45 9.20
N ASP A 125 -7.25 -12.58 10.15
CA ASP A 125 -6.62 -12.65 11.45
C ASP A 125 -7.04 -13.86 12.23
N VAL A 126 -8.32 -14.18 12.18
CA VAL A 126 -8.84 -15.25 12.99
C VAL A 126 -8.47 -16.59 12.40
N ASP A 127 -8.73 -16.74 11.13
CA ASP A 127 -8.66 -18.07 10.56
C ASP A 127 -7.28 -18.61 10.53
N GLU A 128 -6.36 -17.81 10.14
CA GLU A 128 -5.05 -18.33 9.92
C GLU A 128 -4.32 -18.60 11.18
N SER A 129 -4.52 -17.78 12.17
CA SER A 129 -3.77 -17.94 13.38
C SER A 129 -4.39 -18.94 14.31
N VAL A 130 -5.70 -19.17 14.22
CA VAL A 130 -6.38 -19.98 15.19
C VAL A 130 -6.65 -21.36 14.67
N PHE A 131 -7.03 -21.47 13.43
CA PHE A 131 -7.51 -22.73 12.93
C PHE A 131 -6.51 -23.56 12.23
N ILE A 132 -5.33 -23.10 12.14
CA ILE A 132 -4.34 -23.92 11.59
C ILE A 132 -3.95 -24.88 12.54
N GLU A 133 -4.42 -25.56 12.95
CA GLU A 133 -4.11 -26.43 13.81
C GLU A 133 -4.18 -27.56 13.62
#